data_2a3cb16f7c9bac0087d88ffdb0bb7c46
#
_entry.id   2a3cb16f7c9bac0087d88ffdb0bb7c46
#
_cell.length_a   1.000
_cell.length_b   1.000
_cell.length_c   1.000
_cell.angle_alpha   90.00
_cell.angle_beta   90.00
_cell.angle_gamma   90.00
#
_symmetry.space_group_name_H-M   'P 1'
#
loop_
_entity.id
_entity.type
_entity.pdbx_description
1 polymer ?
#
loop_
_entity_poly.entity_id
_entity_poly.type
_entity_poly.pdbx_seq_one_letter_code
_entity_poly.pdbx_strand_id
1 'polypeptide(L)'
;WEGEPELNLGTNTTVAAASDPVETPYEVGGDRDLIDLEPGDRGRTVEVTVVEVESRTIDGRDGETEILSGGVADESARLPVTDWDPHAELEEGASLRLSDVYVREYRGVPQVNVTEFSTVERLDREISAPDSAPRLGVGEAVESGGLFDVELVGNVIEVREGSGLIERCPDCGRVVQNGQCRAHGEVEGEDDLRVKAILDDGTGTVTVVLHTDLTADVYGGGIEEAKAEARDAMDKEVVADAIRDRI
;
A
#
# COMPACT_ATOMS: atom_id res chain seq x y z
N TRP A 1 -14.45 21.52 -21.27
CA TRP A 1 -14.09 20.09 -21.15
C TRP A 1 -15.30 19.39 -20.52
N GLU A 2 -16.13 18.81 -21.36
CA GLU A 2 -17.43 18.22 -20.94
C GLU A 2 -17.32 16.68 -20.82
N GLY A 3 -16.13 16.16 -20.41
CA GLY A 3 -15.96 14.72 -20.14
C GLY A 3 -15.80 13.82 -21.36
N GLU A 4 -15.82 14.35 -22.59
CA GLU A 4 -15.55 13.56 -23.78
C GLU A 4 -14.04 13.56 -24.11
N PRO A 5 -13.47 12.40 -24.51
CA PRO A 5 -12.06 12.32 -24.91
C PRO A 5 -11.81 13.24 -26.13
N GLU A 6 -10.89 14.16 -26.00
CA GLU A 6 -10.51 15.11 -27.04
C GLU A 6 -9.09 14.84 -27.53
N LEU A 7 -8.93 14.70 -28.85
CA LEU A 7 -7.62 14.59 -29.47
C LEU A 7 -7.20 15.93 -30.07
N ASN A 8 -6.23 16.61 -29.44
CA ASN A 8 -5.72 17.89 -29.89
C ASN A 8 -4.60 17.71 -30.95
N LEU A 9 -4.87 18.17 -32.18
CA LEU A 9 -3.91 18.14 -33.27
C LEU A 9 -3.24 19.50 -33.40
N GLY A 10 -1.93 19.54 -33.23
CA GLY A 10 -1.12 20.76 -33.36
C GLY A 10 -0.52 20.93 -34.79
N THR A 11 0.15 22.05 -35.00
CA THR A 11 0.77 22.39 -36.30
C THR A 11 1.86 21.41 -36.74
N ASN A 12 2.43 20.63 -35.83
CA ASN A 12 3.43 19.59 -36.07
C ASN A 12 2.84 18.19 -36.18
N THR A 13 1.50 18.04 -36.11
CA THR A 13 0.83 16.75 -36.21
C THR A 13 0.64 16.38 -37.68
N THR A 14 1.06 15.17 -38.04
CA THR A 14 0.77 14.58 -39.33
C THR A 14 -0.34 13.58 -39.22
N VAL A 15 -1.39 13.72 -40.00
CA VAL A 15 -2.48 12.75 -40.10
C VAL A 15 -2.34 12.02 -41.44
N ALA A 16 -2.22 10.70 -41.39
CA ALA A 16 -2.17 9.85 -42.57
C ALA A 16 -3.15 8.70 -42.47
N ALA A 17 -3.74 8.28 -43.58
CA ALA A 17 -4.55 7.07 -43.60
C ALA A 17 -3.65 5.84 -43.44
N ALA A 18 -4.00 4.94 -42.53
CA ALA A 18 -3.33 3.66 -42.43
C ALA A 18 -3.79 2.74 -43.58
N SER A 19 -2.84 2.03 -44.19
CA SER A 19 -3.14 1.04 -45.24
C SER A 19 -3.69 -0.28 -44.67
N ASP A 20 -3.35 -0.57 -43.42
CA ASP A 20 -3.77 -1.76 -42.72
C ASP A 20 -4.53 -1.38 -41.45
N PRO A 21 -5.41 -2.25 -40.94
CA PRO A 21 -6.03 -2.04 -39.65
C PRO A 21 -4.95 -1.88 -38.56
N VAL A 22 -5.08 -0.87 -37.71
CA VAL A 22 -4.20 -0.72 -36.56
C VAL A 22 -4.55 -1.85 -35.60
N GLU A 23 -3.63 -2.80 -35.43
CA GLU A 23 -3.72 -3.73 -34.30
C GLU A 23 -3.64 -2.89 -33.02
N THR A 24 -4.61 -3.07 -32.14
CA THR A 24 -4.64 -2.37 -30.84
C THR A 24 -3.37 -2.78 -30.10
N PRO A 25 -2.38 -1.87 -29.90
CA PRO A 25 -1.08 -2.24 -29.30
C PRO A 25 -1.16 -2.59 -27.83
N TYR A 26 -2.31 -2.36 -27.20
CA TYR A 26 -2.64 -2.81 -25.84
C TYR A 26 -4.07 -3.33 -25.82
N GLU A 27 -4.33 -4.33 -25.00
CA GLU A 27 -5.67 -4.60 -24.53
C GLU A 27 -6.12 -3.43 -23.67
N VAL A 28 -6.80 -2.47 -24.26
CA VAL A 28 -7.45 -1.40 -23.53
C VAL A 28 -8.75 -1.99 -22.99
N GLY A 29 -8.87 -2.01 -21.67
CA GLY A 29 -10.03 -2.61 -21.01
C GLY A 29 -9.89 -4.12 -20.80
N GLY A 30 -11.02 -4.72 -20.44
CA GLY A 30 -11.15 -6.14 -20.17
C GLY A 30 -11.09 -6.46 -18.69
N ASP A 31 -11.80 -7.55 -18.35
CA ASP A 31 -11.89 -8.05 -17.00
C ASP A 31 -10.52 -8.62 -16.56
N ARG A 32 -10.15 -8.34 -15.32
CA ARG A 32 -8.95 -8.86 -14.68
C ARG A 32 -9.25 -9.21 -13.24
N ASP A 33 -8.55 -10.22 -12.75
CA ASP A 33 -8.47 -10.47 -11.32
C ASP A 33 -7.46 -9.52 -10.68
N LEU A 34 -7.63 -9.20 -9.40
CA LEU A 34 -6.77 -8.24 -8.71
C LEU A 34 -5.29 -8.65 -8.71
N ILE A 35 -5.02 -9.96 -8.63
CA ILE A 35 -3.64 -10.49 -8.63
C ILE A 35 -2.88 -10.20 -9.94
N ASP A 36 -3.61 -10.06 -11.05
CA ASP A 36 -3.05 -9.84 -12.39
C ASP A 36 -2.91 -8.35 -12.75
N LEU A 37 -3.25 -7.46 -11.83
CA LEU A 37 -3.12 -6.02 -12.05
C LEU A 37 -1.67 -5.56 -11.87
N GLU A 38 -1.18 -4.82 -12.84
CA GLU A 38 0.17 -4.25 -12.81
C GLU A 38 0.15 -2.70 -12.78
N PRO A 39 1.12 -2.05 -12.10
CA PRO A 39 1.27 -0.61 -12.18
C PRO A 39 1.43 -0.14 -13.64
N GLY A 40 0.57 0.80 -14.05
CA GLY A 40 0.50 1.29 -15.43
C GLY A 40 -0.72 0.78 -16.22
N ASP A 41 -1.42 -0.23 -15.73
CA ASP A 41 -2.69 -0.69 -16.30
C ASP A 41 -3.72 0.44 -16.36
N ARG A 42 -4.49 0.47 -17.45
CA ARG A 42 -5.54 1.47 -17.68
C ARG A 42 -6.75 0.86 -18.34
N GLY A 43 -7.94 1.42 -18.02
CA GLY A 43 -9.19 0.96 -18.59
C GLY A 43 -9.55 -0.46 -18.18
N ARG A 44 -9.02 -0.96 -17.07
CA ARG A 44 -9.32 -2.31 -16.58
C ARG A 44 -10.69 -2.34 -15.92
N THR A 45 -11.28 -3.54 -15.94
CA THR A 45 -12.50 -3.84 -15.19
C THR A 45 -12.20 -4.93 -14.18
N VAL A 46 -12.59 -4.69 -12.93
CA VAL A 46 -12.47 -5.65 -11.83
C VAL A 46 -13.79 -5.83 -11.12
N GLU A 47 -14.04 -7.03 -10.64
CA GLU A 47 -15.18 -7.32 -9.77
C GLU A 47 -14.66 -7.63 -8.37
N VAL A 48 -15.10 -6.84 -7.41
CA VAL A 48 -14.51 -6.82 -6.06
C VAL A 48 -15.56 -6.70 -4.98
N THR A 49 -15.20 -7.08 -3.77
CA THR A 49 -15.88 -6.66 -2.54
C THR A 49 -15.07 -5.55 -1.87
N VAL A 50 -15.75 -4.56 -1.33
CA VAL A 50 -15.13 -3.48 -0.54
C VAL A 50 -14.87 -4.02 0.86
N VAL A 51 -13.60 -4.10 1.26
CA VAL A 51 -13.20 -4.64 2.58
C VAL A 51 -13.30 -3.57 3.65
N GLU A 52 -12.81 -2.38 3.32
CA GLU A 52 -12.85 -1.20 4.16
C GLU A 52 -12.85 0.05 3.29
N VAL A 53 -13.45 1.12 3.78
CA VAL A 53 -13.44 2.42 3.11
C VAL A 53 -13.60 3.54 4.13
N GLU A 54 -12.84 4.61 3.96
CA GLU A 54 -12.94 5.83 4.77
C GLU A 54 -12.89 7.05 3.86
N SER A 55 -13.64 8.08 4.23
CA SER A 55 -13.53 9.40 3.59
C SER A 55 -12.34 10.15 4.17
N ARG A 56 -11.56 10.78 3.27
CA ARG A 56 -10.42 11.62 3.63
C ARG A 56 -10.44 12.90 2.82
N THR A 57 -10.09 14.00 3.46
CA THR A 57 -9.81 15.26 2.78
C THR A 57 -8.31 15.39 2.55
N ILE A 58 -7.94 15.68 1.33
CA ILE A 58 -6.54 15.92 0.94
C ILE A 58 -6.38 17.33 0.37
N ASP A 59 -5.22 17.93 0.61
CA ASP A 59 -4.82 19.18 -0.04
C ASP A 59 -4.30 18.89 -1.45
N GLY A 60 -5.14 19.11 -2.44
CA GLY A 60 -4.80 19.00 -3.86
C GLY A 60 -4.28 20.32 -4.43
N ARG A 61 -3.89 20.30 -5.71
CA ARG A 61 -3.43 21.49 -6.42
C ARG A 61 -4.49 22.60 -6.51
N ASP A 62 -5.76 22.20 -6.55
CA ASP A 62 -6.93 23.08 -6.74
C ASP A 62 -7.70 23.33 -5.44
N GLY A 63 -7.14 22.95 -4.29
CA GLY A 63 -7.72 23.08 -2.96
C GLY A 63 -7.98 21.75 -2.27
N GLU A 64 -8.75 21.80 -1.18
CA GLU A 64 -9.17 20.59 -0.47
C GLU A 64 -10.11 19.76 -1.32
N THR A 65 -9.81 18.47 -1.45
CA THR A 65 -10.61 17.49 -2.20
C THR A 65 -10.95 16.32 -1.29
N GLU A 66 -12.21 15.93 -1.26
CA GLU A 66 -12.66 14.72 -0.59
C GLU A 66 -12.41 13.51 -1.50
N ILE A 67 -11.87 12.44 -0.94
CA ILE A 67 -11.63 11.16 -1.61
C ILE A 67 -12.11 10.02 -0.72
N LEU A 68 -12.44 8.88 -1.32
CA LEU A 68 -12.56 7.63 -0.57
C LEU A 68 -11.25 6.84 -0.69
N SER A 69 -10.80 6.26 0.42
CA SER A 69 -9.58 5.46 0.48
C SER A 69 -9.86 4.21 1.31
N GLY A 70 -9.38 3.06 0.84
CA GLY A 70 -9.67 1.80 1.52
C GLY A 70 -9.00 0.61 0.85
N GLY A 71 -9.64 -0.55 0.99
CA GLY A 71 -9.22 -1.81 0.41
C GLY A 71 -10.36 -2.51 -0.32
N VAL A 72 -10.04 -3.15 -1.43
CA VAL A 72 -10.93 -4.02 -2.19
C VAL A 72 -10.31 -5.41 -2.32
N ALA A 73 -11.16 -6.43 -2.44
CA ALA A 73 -10.73 -7.80 -2.58
C ALA A 73 -11.57 -8.55 -3.61
N ASP A 74 -10.95 -9.53 -4.26
CA ASP A 74 -11.59 -10.62 -4.98
C ASP A 74 -11.07 -11.96 -4.45
N GLU A 75 -11.37 -13.07 -5.13
CA GLU A 75 -10.87 -14.40 -4.73
C GLU A 75 -9.35 -14.54 -4.86
N SER A 76 -8.70 -13.67 -5.63
CA SER A 76 -7.28 -13.77 -5.99
C SER A 76 -6.36 -12.94 -5.09
N ALA A 77 -6.80 -11.74 -4.69
CA ALA A 77 -5.98 -10.80 -3.94
C ALA A 77 -6.79 -9.74 -3.19
N ARG A 78 -6.07 -8.96 -2.38
CA ARG A 78 -6.53 -7.69 -1.81
C ARG A 78 -5.62 -6.57 -2.29
N LEU A 79 -6.19 -5.44 -2.68
CA LEU A 79 -5.45 -4.26 -3.10
C LEU A 79 -6.03 -2.99 -2.48
N PRO A 80 -5.18 -1.98 -2.24
CA PRO A 80 -5.66 -0.66 -1.87
C PRO A 80 -6.45 -0.04 -3.02
N VAL A 81 -7.49 0.72 -2.67
CA VAL A 81 -8.31 1.49 -3.59
C VAL A 81 -8.31 2.96 -3.20
N THR A 82 -8.32 3.83 -4.19
CA THR A 82 -8.63 5.26 -4.01
C THR A 82 -9.66 5.69 -5.04
N ASP A 83 -10.75 6.26 -4.56
CA ASP A 83 -11.77 6.89 -5.38
C ASP A 83 -11.60 8.41 -5.28
N TRP A 84 -11.18 9.01 -6.39
CA TRP A 84 -10.86 10.43 -6.50
C TRP A 84 -12.08 11.32 -6.73
N ASP A 85 -13.21 10.71 -7.08
CA ASP A 85 -14.52 11.37 -7.22
C ASP A 85 -15.57 10.50 -6.50
N PRO A 86 -15.77 10.69 -5.19
CA PRO A 86 -16.47 9.77 -4.29
C PRO A 86 -17.76 9.19 -4.83
N HIS A 87 -17.79 7.89 -5.14
CA HIS A 87 -18.98 7.17 -5.55
C HIS A 87 -19.70 6.58 -4.33
N ALA A 88 -21.00 6.84 -4.24
CA ALA A 88 -21.81 6.38 -3.10
C ALA A 88 -21.92 4.86 -2.99
N GLU A 89 -21.70 4.14 -4.08
CA GLU A 89 -21.73 2.68 -4.15
C GLU A 89 -20.50 2.04 -3.45
N LEU A 90 -19.42 2.79 -3.28
CA LEU A 90 -18.19 2.32 -2.65
C LEU A 90 -18.34 2.32 -1.12
N GLU A 91 -19.10 1.37 -0.62
CA GLU A 91 -19.42 1.16 0.79
C GLU A 91 -18.83 -0.18 1.27
N GLU A 92 -18.41 -0.26 2.54
CA GLU A 92 -17.91 -1.50 3.15
C GLU A 92 -18.89 -2.66 2.99
N GLY A 93 -18.40 -3.80 2.52
CA GLY A 93 -19.18 -5.01 2.26
C GLY A 93 -19.92 -5.02 0.92
N ALA A 94 -19.88 -3.93 0.13
CA ALA A 94 -20.51 -3.91 -1.18
C ALA A 94 -19.72 -4.75 -2.18
N SER A 95 -20.42 -5.54 -3.01
CA SER A 95 -19.83 -6.21 -4.17
C SER A 95 -20.05 -5.35 -5.40
N LEU A 96 -18.97 -4.98 -6.06
CA LEU A 96 -18.95 -3.97 -7.12
C LEU A 96 -18.24 -4.48 -8.37
N ARG A 97 -18.68 -3.99 -9.52
CA ARG A 97 -17.94 -3.98 -10.76
C ARG A 97 -17.39 -2.57 -10.96
N LEU A 98 -16.07 -2.45 -10.98
CA LEU A 98 -15.34 -1.21 -11.23
C LEU A 98 -14.78 -1.27 -12.65
N SER A 99 -15.29 -0.43 -13.54
CA SER A 99 -14.84 -0.36 -14.93
C SER A 99 -14.07 0.92 -15.19
N ASP A 100 -13.17 0.88 -16.16
CA ASP A 100 -12.29 1.99 -16.52
C ASP A 100 -11.40 2.50 -15.38
N VAL A 101 -10.96 1.57 -14.51
CA VAL A 101 -9.98 1.90 -13.48
C VAL A 101 -8.57 1.96 -14.05
N TYR A 102 -7.70 2.69 -13.35
CA TYR A 102 -6.27 2.64 -13.63
C TYR A 102 -5.48 2.18 -12.40
N VAL A 103 -4.32 1.58 -12.62
CA VAL A 103 -3.47 1.05 -11.56
C VAL A 103 -2.20 1.88 -11.44
N ARG A 104 -1.90 2.34 -10.24
CA ARG A 104 -0.63 3.01 -9.91
C ARG A 104 0.12 2.20 -8.88
N GLU A 105 1.43 2.36 -8.85
CA GLU A 105 2.22 1.94 -7.71
C GLU A 105 2.10 2.98 -6.58
N TYR A 106 1.73 2.50 -5.41
CA TYR A 106 1.79 3.29 -4.19
C TYR A 106 2.55 2.50 -3.11
N ARG A 107 3.70 3.00 -2.70
CA ARG A 107 4.58 2.35 -1.70
C ARG A 107 5.00 0.92 -2.08
N GLY A 108 5.23 0.67 -3.36
CA GLY A 108 5.62 -0.64 -3.88
C GLY A 108 4.46 -1.61 -4.12
N VAL A 109 3.23 -1.16 -4.02
CA VAL A 109 2.02 -1.99 -4.17
C VAL A 109 1.15 -1.46 -5.30
N PRO A 110 0.58 -2.32 -6.18
CA PRO A 110 -0.46 -1.90 -7.11
C PRO A 110 -1.67 -1.34 -6.35
N GLN A 111 -2.17 -0.19 -6.77
CA GLN A 111 -3.34 0.47 -6.20
C GLN A 111 -4.37 0.71 -7.29
N VAL A 112 -5.61 0.28 -7.02
CA VAL A 112 -6.75 0.55 -7.90
C VAL A 112 -7.20 1.99 -7.70
N ASN A 113 -7.34 2.73 -8.81
CA ASN A 113 -7.79 4.11 -8.78
C ASN A 113 -9.08 4.25 -9.60
N VAL A 114 -10.10 4.76 -8.94
CA VAL A 114 -11.42 5.11 -9.49
C VAL A 114 -11.46 6.62 -9.66
N THR A 115 -12.08 7.10 -10.73
CA THR A 115 -12.18 8.53 -11.07
C THR A 115 -13.57 8.85 -11.61
N GLU A 116 -13.81 10.11 -11.93
CA GLU A 116 -15.01 10.58 -12.66
C GLU A 116 -15.25 9.87 -14.00
N PHE A 117 -14.23 9.22 -14.57
CA PHE A 117 -14.35 8.47 -15.83
C PHE A 117 -14.61 6.98 -15.61
N SER A 118 -14.51 6.52 -14.37
CA SER A 118 -14.77 5.14 -14.01
C SER A 118 -16.28 4.92 -13.82
N THR A 119 -16.70 3.68 -14.04
CA THR A 119 -18.09 3.26 -13.75
C THR A 119 -18.06 2.32 -12.56
N VAL A 120 -18.87 2.64 -11.55
CA VAL A 120 -19.04 1.83 -10.33
C VAL A 120 -20.45 1.26 -10.34
N GLU A 121 -20.58 -0.05 -10.46
CA GLU A 121 -21.85 -0.75 -10.51
C GLU A 121 -21.95 -1.77 -9.38
N ARG A 122 -23.04 -1.74 -8.62
CA ARG A 122 -23.32 -2.74 -7.58
C ARG A 122 -23.76 -4.04 -8.21
N LEU A 123 -23.15 -5.14 -7.78
CA LEU A 123 -23.48 -6.48 -8.22
C LEU A 123 -24.57 -7.09 -7.34
N ASP A 124 -25.50 -7.85 -7.95
CA ASP A 124 -26.54 -8.61 -7.24
C ASP A 124 -26.01 -9.91 -6.60
N ARG A 125 -24.71 -10.21 -6.76
CA ARG A 125 -24.01 -11.35 -6.20
C ARG A 125 -22.89 -10.93 -5.26
N GLU A 126 -22.62 -11.74 -4.27
CA GLU A 126 -21.48 -11.53 -3.39
C GLU A 126 -20.18 -11.96 -4.11
N ILE A 127 -19.17 -11.09 -4.01
CA ILE A 127 -17.80 -11.42 -4.33
C ILE A 127 -17.13 -11.90 -3.04
N SER A 128 -16.66 -13.14 -3.04
CA SER A 128 -15.92 -13.67 -1.90
C SER A 128 -14.54 -13.04 -1.83
N ALA A 129 -14.25 -12.40 -0.71
CA ALA A 129 -12.87 -12.14 -0.33
C ALA A 129 -12.34 -13.36 0.43
N PRO A 130 -11.08 -13.74 0.29
CA PRO A 130 -10.48 -14.74 1.17
C PRO A 130 -10.63 -14.31 2.63
N ASP A 131 -11.06 -15.22 3.51
CA ASP A 131 -11.18 -14.97 4.96
C ASP A 131 -9.82 -14.62 5.61
N SER A 132 -8.74 -14.95 4.93
CA SER A 132 -7.36 -14.68 5.34
C SER A 132 -6.53 -14.23 4.13
N ALA A 133 -5.50 -13.45 4.40
CA ALA A 133 -4.49 -13.08 3.42
C ALA A 133 -3.92 -14.34 2.73
N PRO A 134 -3.67 -14.31 1.41
CA PRO A 134 -3.06 -15.43 0.70
C PRO A 134 -1.67 -15.71 1.28
N ARG A 135 -1.40 -16.99 1.56
CA ARG A 135 -0.11 -17.43 2.08
C ARG A 135 0.83 -17.74 0.93
N LEU A 136 1.93 -17.01 0.87
CA LEU A 136 2.95 -17.13 -0.17
C LEU A 136 4.31 -17.54 0.42
N GLY A 137 5.17 -18.09 -0.43
CA GLY A 137 6.59 -18.22 -0.13
C GLY A 137 7.28 -16.85 -0.20
N VAL A 138 8.31 -16.64 0.62
CA VAL A 138 9.07 -15.39 0.65
C VAL A 138 9.69 -15.08 -0.72
N GLY A 139 10.24 -16.11 -1.41
CA GLY A 139 10.79 -15.95 -2.75
C GLY A 139 9.74 -15.46 -3.75
N GLU A 140 8.56 -16.08 -3.78
CA GLU A 140 7.43 -15.71 -4.63
C GLU A 140 6.96 -14.28 -4.36
N ALA A 141 6.80 -13.92 -3.09
CA ALA A 141 6.39 -12.58 -2.68
C ALA A 141 7.42 -11.50 -3.09
N VAL A 142 8.71 -11.80 -3.06
CA VAL A 142 9.76 -10.86 -3.49
C VAL A 142 9.81 -10.73 -5.01
N GLU A 143 9.57 -11.81 -5.75
CA GLU A 143 9.59 -11.82 -7.22
C GLU A 143 8.36 -11.13 -7.84
N SER A 144 7.23 -11.06 -7.14
CA SER A 144 6.01 -10.41 -7.63
C SER A 144 6.13 -8.88 -7.81
N GLY A 145 7.15 -8.25 -7.24
CA GLY A 145 7.39 -6.81 -7.36
C GLY A 145 6.54 -5.92 -6.46
N GLY A 146 5.56 -6.46 -5.77
CA GLY A 146 4.75 -5.75 -4.77
C GLY A 146 3.42 -6.44 -4.53
N LEU A 147 3.09 -6.68 -3.27
CA LEU A 147 1.87 -7.34 -2.82
C LEU A 147 1.27 -6.57 -1.64
N PHE A 148 -0.01 -6.70 -1.48
CA PHE A 148 -0.75 -6.14 -0.36
C PHE A 148 -1.50 -7.26 0.37
N ASP A 149 -1.48 -7.22 1.71
CA ASP A 149 -2.20 -8.13 2.60
C ASP A 149 -1.90 -9.61 2.28
N VAL A 150 -0.64 -10.02 2.47
CA VAL A 150 -0.18 -11.40 2.28
C VAL A 150 0.33 -11.98 3.59
N GLU A 151 0.12 -13.29 3.78
CA GLU A 151 0.70 -14.04 4.89
C GLU A 151 2.04 -14.65 4.46
N LEU A 152 3.12 -14.28 5.16
CA LEU A 152 4.43 -14.90 5.03
C LEU A 152 4.77 -15.63 6.33
N VAL A 153 5.28 -16.85 6.21
CA VAL A 153 5.74 -17.64 7.36
C VAL A 153 7.18 -18.05 7.17
N GLY A 154 8.02 -17.75 8.12
CA GLY A 154 9.44 -18.05 8.07
C GLY A 154 10.09 -17.91 9.43
N ASN A 155 11.41 -18.05 9.46
CA ASN A 155 12.23 -17.85 10.66
C ASN A 155 12.87 -16.47 10.61
N VAL A 156 12.88 -15.77 11.74
CA VAL A 156 13.69 -14.56 11.87
C VAL A 156 15.15 -14.98 12.02
N ILE A 157 15.97 -14.60 11.07
CA ILE A 157 17.41 -14.94 11.07
C ILE A 157 18.30 -13.79 11.57
N GLU A 158 17.78 -12.57 11.59
CA GLU A 158 18.50 -11.39 12.05
C GLU A 158 17.53 -10.31 12.52
N VAL A 159 17.75 -9.74 13.70
CA VAL A 159 17.15 -8.46 14.12
C VAL A 159 18.15 -7.36 13.86
N ARG A 160 17.82 -6.45 12.97
CA ARG A 160 18.73 -5.43 12.44
C ARG A 160 18.90 -4.24 13.37
N GLU A 161 20.00 -3.52 13.19
CA GLU A 161 20.21 -2.20 13.81
C GLU A 161 19.05 -1.25 13.51
N GLY A 162 18.74 -0.39 14.48
CA GLY A 162 17.61 0.51 14.45
C GLY A 162 16.27 -0.18 14.76
N SER A 163 16.30 -1.34 15.42
CA SER A 163 15.21 -1.93 16.16
C SER A 163 15.19 -1.39 17.60
N GLY A 164 14.08 -1.56 18.30
CA GLY A 164 13.91 -1.07 19.68
C GLY A 164 13.26 0.32 19.71
N LEU A 165 13.70 1.12 20.68
CA LEU A 165 13.22 2.48 20.88
C LEU A 165 13.93 3.43 19.89
N ILE A 166 13.17 4.04 19.01
CA ILE A 166 13.63 4.97 17.98
C ILE A 166 12.96 6.33 18.12
N GLU A 167 13.40 7.31 17.38
CA GLU A 167 12.75 8.61 17.25
C GLU A 167 12.32 8.85 15.81
N ARG A 168 11.11 9.42 15.63
CA ARG A 168 10.59 9.82 14.33
C ARG A 168 10.44 11.33 14.23
N CYS A 169 10.67 11.83 13.04
CA CYS A 169 10.43 13.22 12.70
C CYS A 169 8.90 13.49 12.68
N PRO A 170 8.38 14.47 13.42
CA PRO A 170 6.96 14.79 13.45
C PRO A 170 6.41 15.23 12.08
N ASP A 171 7.27 15.87 11.24
CA ASP A 171 6.84 16.40 9.94
C ASP A 171 6.75 15.35 8.83
N CYS A 172 7.55 14.26 8.89
CA CYS A 172 7.61 13.28 7.78
C CYS A 172 7.70 11.81 8.21
N GLY A 173 7.64 11.49 9.50
CA GLY A 173 7.69 10.12 10.04
C GLY A 173 9.01 9.37 9.82
N ARG A 174 10.04 10.00 9.26
CA ARG A 174 11.36 9.36 9.07
C ARG A 174 12.07 9.24 10.39
N VAL A 175 12.89 8.19 10.51
CA VAL A 175 13.75 8.00 11.70
C VAL A 175 14.71 9.15 11.82
N VAL A 176 14.78 9.72 13.02
CA VAL A 176 15.71 10.76 13.43
C VAL A 176 16.97 10.08 13.97
N GLN A 177 18.12 10.55 13.56
CA GLN A 177 19.41 10.06 14.06
C GLN A 177 20.21 11.23 14.65
N ASN A 178 20.60 11.12 15.90
CA ASN A 178 21.34 12.17 16.63
C ASN A 178 20.66 13.55 16.58
N GLY A 179 19.33 13.59 16.74
CA GLY A 179 18.53 14.82 16.70
C GLY A 179 18.36 15.42 15.30
N GLN A 180 18.69 14.66 14.23
CA GLN A 180 18.58 15.14 12.86
C GLN A 180 17.68 14.26 11.97
N CYS A 181 16.74 14.90 11.32
CA CYS A 181 15.99 14.32 10.20
C CYS A 181 16.70 14.61 8.89
N ARG A 182 16.85 13.59 8.04
CA ARG A 182 17.53 13.74 6.74
C ARG A 182 16.84 14.74 5.79
N ALA A 183 15.53 14.98 5.98
CA ALA A 183 14.76 15.90 5.15
C ALA A 183 14.61 17.29 5.77
N HIS A 184 14.50 17.37 7.12
CA HIS A 184 14.14 18.60 7.84
C HIS A 184 15.27 19.16 8.71
N GLY A 185 16.43 18.49 8.74
CA GLY A 185 17.57 18.93 9.56
C GLY A 185 17.37 18.63 11.03
N GLU A 186 17.75 19.57 11.90
CA GLU A 186 17.62 19.44 13.35
C GLU A 186 16.14 19.46 13.76
N VAL A 187 15.68 18.41 14.44
CA VAL A 187 14.29 18.24 14.88
C VAL A 187 14.26 17.55 16.24
N GLU A 188 13.28 17.88 17.06
CA GLU A 188 12.91 17.10 18.24
C GLU A 188 12.06 15.92 17.77
N GLY A 189 12.61 14.69 17.87
CA GLY A 189 11.92 13.49 17.43
C GLY A 189 10.87 13.02 18.43
N GLU A 190 9.84 12.36 17.93
CA GLU A 190 8.85 11.65 18.72
C GLU A 190 9.27 10.19 18.92
N ASP A 191 9.21 9.70 20.18
CA ASP A 191 9.56 8.33 20.50
C ASP A 191 8.61 7.33 19.82
N ASP A 192 9.17 6.26 19.29
CA ASP A 192 8.45 5.18 18.62
C ASP A 192 9.13 3.84 18.84
N LEU A 193 8.39 2.74 18.69
CA LEU A 193 8.90 1.39 18.75
C LEU A 193 8.91 0.75 17.36
N ARG A 194 9.98 0.02 17.04
CA ARG A 194 10.12 -0.67 15.77
C ARG A 194 10.98 -1.92 15.88
N VAL A 195 10.57 -2.99 15.19
CA VAL A 195 11.46 -4.10 14.85
C VAL A 195 11.76 -4.02 13.35
N LYS A 196 13.01 -4.16 13.00
CA LYS A 196 13.48 -4.40 11.65
C LYS A 196 14.24 -5.72 11.64
N ALA A 197 13.71 -6.72 10.94
CA ALA A 197 14.24 -8.08 10.96
C ALA A 197 14.33 -8.67 9.56
N ILE A 198 15.11 -9.72 9.40
CA ILE A 198 15.13 -10.54 8.19
C ILE A 198 14.38 -11.82 8.48
N LEU A 199 13.33 -12.07 7.65
CA LEU A 199 12.55 -13.29 7.62
C LEU A 199 13.04 -14.18 6.47
N ASP A 200 13.21 -15.48 6.73
CA ASP A 200 13.67 -16.51 5.78
C ASP A 200 12.78 -17.74 5.90
N ASP A 201 12.28 -18.27 4.78
CA ASP A 201 11.48 -19.50 4.71
C ASP A 201 12.17 -20.62 3.92
N GLY A 202 13.43 -20.39 3.50
CA GLY A 202 14.21 -21.29 2.67
C GLY A 202 13.99 -21.10 1.14
N THR A 203 13.00 -20.30 0.72
CA THR A 203 12.78 -19.92 -0.69
C THR A 203 13.39 -18.55 -1.00
N GLY A 204 13.52 -17.69 0.02
CA GLY A 204 14.08 -16.36 -0.10
C GLY A 204 14.12 -15.64 1.24
N THR A 205 14.63 -14.42 1.22
CA THR A 205 14.68 -13.54 2.40
C THR A 205 13.99 -12.23 2.14
N VAL A 206 13.28 -11.71 3.15
CA VAL A 206 12.65 -10.39 3.09
C VAL A 206 12.94 -9.59 4.36
N THR A 207 13.10 -8.28 4.22
CA THR A 207 13.18 -7.40 5.39
C THR A 207 11.78 -7.04 5.84
N VAL A 208 11.41 -7.45 7.06
CA VAL A 208 10.15 -7.07 7.69
C VAL A 208 10.36 -5.91 8.65
N VAL A 209 9.35 -5.04 8.74
CA VAL A 209 9.33 -3.93 9.68
C VAL A 209 8.02 -4.00 10.47
N LEU A 210 8.13 -4.28 11.77
CA LEU A 210 7.00 -4.20 12.69
C LEU A 210 6.93 -2.77 13.22
N HIS A 211 5.77 -2.17 13.09
CA HIS A 211 5.48 -0.86 13.68
C HIS A 211 5.10 -0.98 15.15
N THR A 212 4.82 0.13 15.80
CA THR A 212 4.67 0.30 17.24
C THR A 212 3.85 -0.79 17.93
N ASP A 213 2.62 -1.05 17.48
CA ASP A 213 1.71 -2.01 18.13
C ASP A 213 2.25 -3.44 18.09
N LEU A 214 2.64 -3.91 16.90
CA LEU A 214 3.24 -5.24 16.73
C LEU A 214 4.57 -5.37 17.46
N THR A 215 5.36 -4.28 17.49
CA THR A 215 6.61 -4.26 18.25
C THR A 215 6.35 -4.32 19.75
N ALA A 216 5.34 -3.63 20.24
CA ALA A 216 4.94 -3.67 21.64
C ALA A 216 4.50 -5.08 22.07
N ASP A 217 3.78 -5.81 21.21
CA ASP A 217 3.40 -7.20 21.44
C ASP A 217 4.64 -8.11 21.56
N VAL A 218 5.60 -7.97 20.64
CA VAL A 218 6.85 -8.73 20.67
C VAL A 218 7.68 -8.36 21.89
N TYR A 219 7.83 -7.08 22.17
CA TYR A 219 8.60 -6.57 23.32
C TYR A 219 7.94 -6.91 24.64
N GLY A 220 6.60 -6.96 24.67
CA GLY A 220 5.79 -7.21 25.86
C GLY A 220 5.60 -5.98 26.74
N GLY A 221 5.60 -4.81 26.14
CA GLY A 221 5.41 -3.51 26.77
C GLY A 221 5.31 -2.40 25.72
N GLY A 222 4.73 -1.27 26.12
CA GLY A 222 4.58 -0.10 25.22
C GLY A 222 5.79 0.83 25.23
N ILE A 223 5.61 1.99 24.59
CA ILE A 223 6.66 3.03 24.49
C ILE A 223 7.11 3.51 25.88
N GLU A 224 6.20 3.69 26.84
CA GLU A 224 6.55 4.21 28.15
C GLU A 224 7.37 3.21 28.97
N GLU A 225 7.07 1.92 28.88
CA GLU A 225 7.86 0.84 29.48
C GLU A 225 9.27 0.80 28.86
N ALA A 226 9.37 0.87 27.54
CA ALA A 226 10.63 0.88 26.82
C ALA A 226 11.49 2.11 27.19
N LYS A 227 10.87 3.27 27.34
CA LYS A 227 11.53 4.49 27.80
C LYS A 227 12.03 4.37 29.25
N ALA A 228 11.24 3.75 30.11
CA ALA A 228 11.64 3.50 31.51
C ALA A 228 12.85 2.58 31.57
N GLU A 229 12.81 1.45 30.85
CA GLU A 229 13.92 0.49 30.80
C GLU A 229 15.20 1.12 30.22
N ALA A 230 15.09 1.88 29.12
CA ALA A 230 16.20 2.58 28.52
C ALA A 230 16.83 3.64 29.46
N ARG A 231 16.00 4.33 30.26
CA ARG A 231 16.50 5.29 31.26
C ARG A 231 17.21 4.61 32.42
N ASP A 232 16.63 3.52 32.94
CA ASP A 232 17.19 2.76 34.07
C ASP A 232 18.52 2.13 33.69
N ALA A 233 18.64 1.63 32.46
CA ALA A 233 19.89 1.09 31.90
C ALA A 233 20.86 2.17 31.44
N MET A 234 20.43 3.41 31.28
CA MET A 234 21.16 4.51 30.61
C MET A 234 21.60 4.14 29.19
N ASP A 235 20.85 3.25 28.52
CA ASP A 235 21.12 2.75 27.21
C ASP A 235 19.82 2.39 26.48
N LYS A 236 19.60 2.93 25.27
CA LYS A 236 18.43 2.60 24.43
C LYS A 236 18.52 1.19 23.82
N GLU A 237 19.73 0.64 23.70
CA GLU A 237 19.97 -0.67 23.07
C GLU A 237 19.37 -1.82 23.89
N VAL A 238 19.16 -1.64 25.20
CA VAL A 238 18.54 -2.64 26.07
C VAL A 238 17.18 -3.11 25.55
N VAL A 239 16.40 -2.20 24.93
CA VAL A 239 15.08 -2.53 24.35
C VAL A 239 15.24 -3.42 23.12
N ALA A 240 16.24 -3.13 22.27
CA ALA A 240 16.55 -3.95 21.12
C ALA A 240 17.06 -5.35 21.52
N ASP A 241 17.87 -5.43 22.59
CA ASP A 241 18.35 -6.71 23.14
C ASP A 241 17.19 -7.54 23.70
N ALA A 242 16.28 -6.90 24.44
CA ALA A 242 15.08 -7.57 24.96
C ALA A 242 14.17 -8.11 23.83
N ILE A 243 14.12 -7.44 22.70
CA ILE A 243 13.42 -7.91 21.49
C ILE A 243 14.15 -9.11 20.88
N ARG A 244 15.50 -9.06 20.73
CA ARG A 244 16.31 -10.16 20.18
C ARG A 244 16.17 -11.44 21.00
N ASP A 245 16.02 -11.33 22.31
CA ASP A 245 15.90 -12.48 23.20
C ASP A 245 14.52 -13.17 23.09
N ARG A 246 13.54 -12.52 22.45
CA ARG A 246 12.15 -13.02 22.33
C ARG A 246 11.80 -13.51 20.91
N ILE A 247 12.57 -13.13 19.92
CA ILE A 247 12.41 -13.52 18.51
C ILE A 247 13.43 -14.64 18.19
#